data_7f8705c7f72111083d8571cc9ca9b967
#
_entry.id   7f8705c7f72111083d8571cc9ca9b967
#
_cell.length_a   1.000
_cell.length_b   1.000
_cell.length_c   1.000
_cell.angle_alpha   90.00
_cell.angle_beta   90.00
_cell.angle_gamma   90.00
#
_symmetry.space_group_name_H-M   'P 1'
#
loop_
_entity.id
_entity.type
_entity.pdbx_description
1 polymer ?
#
loop_
_entity_poly.entity_id
_entity_poly.type
_entity_poly.pdbx_seq_one_letter_code
_entity_poly.pdbx_strand_id
1 'polypeptide(L)'
;SASQGTVAKGEITSPALKNLIGSPTTRPYRIYLPPSYHSNLDARYPCIYYLHGYTQNNSMWANVGEVIDRIAKEARTKEMIFVLVDGWNKFGGSQYRSSPVIGDYETYIAKDLVNHIDANYRTIAHRNSRGITGFSMGGHGSLHLALIFPETFGAVVAQGGQYDWNSRWYRRK
;
A
#
# COMPACT_ATOMS: atom_id res chain seq x y z
N SER A 1 29.74 8.64 0.19
CA SER A 1 28.62 7.97 0.87
C SER A 1 27.55 7.68 -0.16
N ALA A 2 27.08 6.43 -0.24
CA ALA A 2 25.92 6.13 -1.05
C ALA A 2 24.78 7.01 -0.56
N SER A 3 24.10 7.72 -1.46
CA SER A 3 22.91 8.50 -1.13
C SER A 3 21.84 7.61 -0.53
N GLN A 4 21.14 8.09 0.48
CA GLN A 4 20.00 7.36 1.09
C GLN A 4 18.71 7.78 0.40
N GLY A 5 17.72 6.88 0.38
CA GLY A 5 16.38 7.22 -0.02
C GLY A 5 15.70 8.16 0.97
N THR A 6 14.63 8.78 0.56
CA THR A 6 13.87 9.73 1.38
C THR A 6 12.44 9.25 1.58
N VAL A 7 11.83 9.60 2.72
CA VAL A 7 10.43 9.30 3.01
C VAL A 7 9.65 10.61 3.07
N ALA A 8 8.71 10.75 2.15
CA ALA A 8 7.77 11.87 2.11
C ALA A 8 6.39 11.45 2.66
N LYS A 9 5.60 12.44 3.05
CA LYS A 9 4.20 12.26 3.47
C LYS A 9 3.29 12.96 2.47
N GLY A 10 2.16 12.35 2.19
CA GLY A 10 1.11 12.94 1.39
C GLY A 10 -0.26 12.51 1.88
N GLU A 11 -1.28 13.02 1.25
CA GLU A 11 -2.66 12.66 1.51
C GLU A 11 -3.47 12.62 0.22
N ILE A 12 -4.55 11.85 0.25
CA ILE A 12 -5.51 11.74 -0.85
C ILE A 12 -6.92 11.74 -0.28
N THR A 13 -7.82 12.48 -0.90
CA THR A 13 -9.26 12.36 -0.67
C THR A 13 -9.86 11.42 -1.70
N SER A 14 -10.47 10.32 -1.23
CA SER A 14 -11.14 9.36 -2.09
C SER A 14 -12.65 9.36 -1.82
N PRO A 15 -13.48 9.73 -2.81
CA PRO A 15 -14.94 9.62 -2.69
C PRO A 15 -15.43 8.19 -2.44
N ALA A 16 -14.66 7.19 -2.86
CA ALA A 16 -14.95 5.77 -2.62
C ALA A 16 -15.03 5.43 -1.12
N LEU A 17 -14.32 6.18 -0.27
CA LEU A 17 -14.33 5.97 1.19
C LEU A 17 -15.53 6.59 1.92
N LYS A 18 -16.54 7.12 1.21
CA LYS A 18 -17.80 7.53 1.84
C LYS A 18 -18.38 6.34 2.63
N ASN A 19 -18.75 6.58 3.91
CA ASN A 19 -19.09 5.50 4.83
C ASN A 19 -20.07 5.97 5.90
N LEU A 20 -20.70 5.00 6.62
CA LEU A 20 -21.72 5.28 7.64
C LEU A 20 -21.14 5.47 9.05
N ILE A 21 -19.88 5.07 9.27
CA ILE A 21 -19.24 5.16 10.61
C ILE A 21 -18.49 6.48 10.85
N GLY A 22 -18.50 7.40 9.87
CA GLY A 22 -17.84 8.69 9.97
C GLY A 22 -16.31 8.59 10.02
N SER A 23 -15.71 7.60 9.34
CA SER A 23 -14.27 7.56 9.11
C SER A 23 -13.89 8.58 8.05
N PRO A 24 -12.71 9.24 8.15
CA PRO A 24 -12.27 10.23 7.17
C PRO A 24 -12.16 9.65 5.75
N THR A 25 -12.58 10.42 4.75
CA THR A 25 -12.37 10.10 3.32
C THR A 25 -11.02 10.61 2.81
N THR A 26 -10.38 11.54 3.53
CA THR A 26 -8.99 11.94 3.28
C THR A 26 -8.07 11.04 4.08
N ARG A 27 -7.13 10.43 3.38
CA ARG A 27 -6.22 9.42 3.96
C ARG A 27 -4.77 9.83 3.75
N PRO A 28 -3.96 9.76 4.80
CA PRO A 28 -2.52 9.98 4.68
C PRO A 28 -1.86 8.76 4.02
N TYR A 29 -0.75 9.00 3.35
CA TYR A 29 0.19 7.96 2.95
C TYR A 29 1.62 8.40 3.26
N ARG A 30 2.53 7.44 3.33
CA ARG A 30 3.96 7.71 3.26
C ARG A 30 4.51 7.09 2.00
N ILE A 31 5.51 7.72 1.42
CA ILE A 31 6.15 7.24 0.21
C ILE A 31 7.67 7.29 0.39
N TYR A 32 8.31 6.14 0.21
CA TYR A 32 9.76 6.06 0.09
C TYR A 32 10.15 6.31 -1.36
N LEU A 33 11.08 7.23 -1.55
CA LEU A 33 11.69 7.59 -2.83
C LEU A 33 13.15 7.13 -2.83
N PRO A 34 13.59 6.37 -3.83
CA PRO A 34 14.92 5.77 -3.83
C PRO A 34 16.05 6.80 -3.96
N PRO A 35 17.30 6.42 -3.66
CA PRO A 35 18.43 7.33 -3.63
C PRO A 35 18.62 8.19 -4.88
N SER A 36 18.39 7.63 -6.09
CA SER A 36 18.56 8.37 -7.33
C SER A 36 17.36 9.26 -7.69
N TYR A 37 16.26 9.22 -6.92
CA TYR A 37 15.01 9.91 -7.27
C TYR A 37 15.19 11.42 -7.50
N HIS A 38 15.97 12.08 -6.67
CA HIS A 38 16.18 13.53 -6.77
C HIS A 38 17.35 13.93 -7.71
N SER A 39 18.24 12.99 -8.04
CA SER A 39 19.40 13.24 -8.90
C SER A 39 19.20 12.81 -10.35
N ASN A 40 18.32 11.84 -10.63
CA ASN A 40 17.99 11.36 -11.98
C ASN A 40 16.52 11.68 -12.30
N LEU A 41 16.29 12.87 -12.85
CA LEU A 41 14.94 13.38 -13.09
C LEU A 41 14.21 12.68 -14.24
N ASP A 42 14.92 11.99 -15.12
CA ASP A 42 14.35 11.25 -16.23
C ASP A 42 13.97 9.79 -15.86
N ALA A 43 14.48 9.31 -14.72
CA ALA A 43 14.21 7.94 -14.28
C ALA A 43 12.77 7.76 -13.81
N ARG A 44 12.19 6.60 -14.13
CA ARG A 44 10.93 6.10 -13.57
C ARG A 44 11.18 4.78 -12.86
N TYR A 45 10.41 4.52 -11.83
CA TYR A 45 10.66 3.45 -10.88
C TYR A 45 9.47 2.50 -10.77
N PRO A 46 9.73 1.18 -10.61
CA PRO A 46 8.69 0.25 -10.14
C PRO A 46 8.12 0.74 -8.81
N CYS A 47 6.87 0.40 -8.53
CA CYS A 47 6.19 0.86 -7.33
C CYS A 47 5.58 -0.32 -6.56
N ILE A 48 5.86 -0.39 -5.26
CA ILE A 48 5.32 -1.39 -4.34
C ILE A 48 4.38 -0.71 -3.36
N TYR A 49 3.17 -1.24 -3.22
CA TYR A 49 2.17 -0.82 -2.23
C TYR A 49 2.23 -1.75 -1.03
N TYR A 50 2.48 -1.20 0.16
CA TYR A 50 2.52 -1.95 1.41
C TYR A 50 1.27 -1.70 2.24
N LEU A 51 0.58 -2.79 2.60
CA LEU A 51 -0.62 -2.80 3.41
C LEU A 51 -0.31 -3.23 4.85
N HIS A 52 -0.63 -2.37 5.81
CA HIS A 52 -0.38 -2.64 7.23
C HIS A 52 -1.35 -3.67 7.83
N GLY A 53 -1.00 -4.20 9.01
CA GLY A 53 -1.83 -5.12 9.78
C GLY A 53 -2.96 -4.43 10.54
N TYR A 54 -3.81 -5.23 11.20
CA TYR A 54 -4.90 -4.74 12.04
C TYR A 54 -4.37 -3.86 13.18
N THR A 55 -5.11 -2.82 13.55
CA THR A 55 -4.76 -1.78 14.54
C THR A 55 -3.56 -0.89 14.18
N GLN A 56 -2.97 -1.10 13.01
CA GLN A 56 -1.86 -0.31 12.50
C GLN A 56 -2.34 0.79 11.54
N ASN A 57 -1.43 1.63 11.13
CA ASN A 57 -1.61 2.64 10.08
C ASN A 57 -0.28 2.90 9.34
N ASN A 58 -0.28 3.81 8.39
CA ASN A 58 0.89 4.13 7.58
C ASN A 58 2.08 4.74 8.36
N SER A 59 1.91 5.09 9.65
CA SER A 59 2.98 5.72 10.46
C SER A 59 3.86 4.71 11.21
N MET A 60 3.49 3.44 11.23
CA MET A 60 4.20 2.40 12.02
C MET A 60 5.65 2.16 11.60
N TRP A 61 6.01 2.53 10.39
CA TRP A 61 7.34 2.32 9.84
C TRP A 61 8.12 3.63 9.82
N ALA A 62 8.38 4.20 11.01
CA ALA A 62 9.17 5.44 11.12
C ALA A 62 10.54 5.31 10.42
N ASN A 63 11.15 4.13 10.49
CA ASN A 63 12.48 3.84 9.93
C ASN A 63 12.41 3.05 8.60
N VAL A 64 11.28 3.08 7.90
CA VAL A 64 11.10 2.30 6.68
C VAL A 64 12.15 2.60 5.61
N GLY A 65 12.57 3.86 5.47
CA GLY A 65 13.59 4.27 4.51
C GLY A 65 14.91 3.54 4.74
N GLU A 66 15.40 3.52 5.98
CA GLU A 66 16.65 2.83 6.34
C GLU A 66 16.58 1.32 6.09
N VAL A 67 15.43 0.72 6.39
CA VAL A 67 15.19 -0.71 6.17
C VAL A 67 15.21 -1.03 4.68
N ILE A 68 14.52 -0.23 3.85
CA ILE A 68 14.48 -0.43 2.40
C ILE A 68 15.87 -0.23 1.79
N ASP A 69 16.59 0.83 2.18
CA ASP A 69 17.96 1.11 1.70
C ASP A 69 18.90 -0.06 2.00
N ARG A 70 18.83 -0.59 3.23
CA ARG A 70 19.63 -1.74 3.63
C ARG A 70 19.29 -2.98 2.79
N ILE A 71 18.01 -3.33 2.67
CA ILE A 71 17.57 -4.51 1.90
C ILE A 71 17.93 -4.35 0.42
N ALA A 72 17.72 -3.19 -0.17
CA ALA A 72 18.06 -2.93 -1.55
C ALA A 72 19.55 -3.10 -1.83
N LYS A 73 20.40 -2.62 -0.90
CA LYS A 73 21.85 -2.76 -0.99
C LYS A 73 22.30 -4.22 -0.83
N GLU A 74 21.78 -4.94 0.19
CA GLU A 74 22.12 -6.33 0.46
C GLU A 74 21.65 -7.26 -0.65
N ALA A 75 20.42 -7.11 -1.11
CA ALA A 75 19.81 -7.93 -2.15
C ALA A 75 20.19 -7.49 -3.58
N ARG A 76 20.92 -6.39 -3.75
CA ARG A 76 21.27 -5.79 -5.06
C ARG A 76 20.04 -5.62 -5.96
N THR A 77 18.91 -5.23 -5.36
CA THR A 77 17.68 -5.00 -6.12
C THR A 77 17.73 -3.70 -6.91
N LYS A 78 16.87 -3.58 -7.91
CA LYS A 78 16.65 -2.30 -8.57
C LYS A 78 16.00 -1.32 -7.60
N GLU A 79 16.31 -0.03 -7.76
CA GLU A 79 15.62 1.02 -7.04
C GLU A 79 14.13 1.02 -7.34
N MET A 80 13.30 1.23 -6.33
CA MET A 80 11.85 1.25 -6.46
C MET A 80 11.22 2.20 -5.45
N ILE A 81 10.02 2.65 -5.76
CA ILE A 81 9.17 3.45 -4.89
C ILE A 81 8.36 2.50 -4.01
N PHE A 82 8.20 2.85 -2.70
CA PHE A 82 7.29 2.14 -1.80
C PHE A 82 6.24 3.10 -1.26
N VAL A 83 4.98 2.70 -1.36
CA VAL A 83 3.84 3.44 -0.83
C VAL A 83 3.29 2.70 0.39
N LEU A 84 3.33 3.36 1.54
CA LEU A 84 2.75 2.86 2.79
C LEU A 84 1.31 3.34 2.87
N VAL A 85 0.40 2.43 2.61
CA VAL A 85 -1.04 2.71 2.50
C VAL A 85 -1.68 2.81 3.89
N ASP A 86 -2.66 3.70 4.05
CA ASP A 86 -3.51 3.75 5.23
C ASP A 86 -4.83 3.02 4.97
N GLY A 87 -5.00 1.88 5.61
CA GLY A 87 -6.22 1.06 5.58
C GLY A 87 -6.97 1.05 6.91
N TRP A 88 -6.64 1.98 7.82
CA TRP A 88 -7.29 2.09 9.12
C TRP A 88 -8.73 2.65 9.01
N ASN A 89 -9.59 2.26 9.94
CA ASN A 89 -10.89 2.87 10.17
C ASN A 89 -11.25 2.80 11.67
N LYS A 90 -12.42 3.29 12.04
CA LYS A 90 -12.89 3.29 13.45
C LYS A 90 -13.07 1.90 14.08
N PHE A 91 -13.03 0.83 13.29
CA PHE A 91 -13.00 -0.55 13.80
C PHE A 91 -11.57 -1.10 13.95
N GLY A 92 -10.55 -0.27 13.79
CA GLY A 92 -9.14 -0.65 13.90
C GLY A 92 -8.51 -1.18 12.61
N GLY A 93 -9.30 -1.36 11.56
CA GLY A 93 -8.84 -1.81 10.25
C GLY A 93 -9.98 -2.17 9.32
N SER A 94 -9.75 -2.01 8.02
CA SER A 94 -10.77 -2.17 6.97
C SER A 94 -10.84 -3.59 6.40
N GLN A 95 -9.89 -4.45 6.76
CA GLN A 95 -9.64 -5.72 6.07
C GLN A 95 -9.39 -5.53 4.56
N TYR A 96 -9.18 -4.27 4.13
CA TYR A 96 -9.01 -3.88 2.72
C TYR A 96 -10.19 -4.35 1.83
N ARG A 97 -11.39 -4.34 2.41
CA ARG A 97 -12.66 -4.75 1.79
C ARG A 97 -13.57 -3.56 1.61
N SER A 98 -14.66 -3.78 0.90
CA SER A 98 -15.65 -2.75 0.60
C SER A 98 -17.00 -3.08 1.21
N SER A 99 -17.61 -2.10 1.84
CA SER A 99 -19.02 -2.15 2.25
C SER A 99 -19.58 -0.73 2.43
N PRO A 100 -20.91 -0.56 2.36
CA PRO A 100 -21.53 0.74 2.66
C PRO A 100 -21.21 1.26 4.07
N VAL A 101 -20.91 0.37 5.02
CA VAL A 101 -20.62 0.73 6.41
C VAL A 101 -19.26 1.38 6.54
N ILE A 102 -18.22 0.78 5.96
CA ILE A 102 -16.82 1.23 6.14
C ILE A 102 -16.27 2.05 4.96
N GLY A 103 -16.92 2.02 3.80
CA GLY A 103 -16.44 2.59 2.55
C GLY A 103 -15.82 1.54 1.63
N ASP A 104 -15.48 1.94 0.41
CA ASP A 104 -14.89 1.09 -0.62
C ASP A 104 -13.35 1.22 -0.61
N TYR A 105 -12.70 0.45 0.26
CA TYR A 105 -11.25 0.41 0.35
C TYR A 105 -10.60 -0.26 -0.86
N GLU A 106 -11.31 -1.09 -1.58
CA GLU A 106 -10.83 -1.75 -2.80
C GLU A 106 -10.61 -0.72 -3.91
N THR A 107 -11.61 0.09 -4.22
CA THR A 107 -11.49 1.19 -5.20
C THR A 107 -10.51 2.26 -4.73
N TYR A 108 -10.56 2.65 -3.44
CA TYR A 108 -9.62 3.62 -2.89
C TYR A 108 -8.17 3.24 -3.17
N ILE A 109 -7.77 1.98 -2.89
CA ILE A 109 -6.38 1.57 -3.02
C ILE A 109 -6.02 1.26 -4.48
N ALA A 110 -6.83 0.41 -5.14
CA ALA A 110 -6.47 -0.12 -6.45
C ALA A 110 -6.68 0.86 -7.61
N LYS A 111 -7.45 1.93 -7.40
CA LYS A 111 -7.74 2.95 -8.42
C LYS A 111 -7.33 4.34 -7.96
N ASP A 112 -7.97 4.88 -6.93
CA ASP A 112 -7.79 6.29 -6.56
C ASP A 112 -6.35 6.58 -6.12
N LEU A 113 -5.82 5.77 -5.18
CA LEU A 113 -4.45 5.95 -4.69
C LEU A 113 -3.42 5.63 -5.79
N VAL A 114 -3.60 4.56 -6.55
CA VAL A 114 -2.69 4.21 -7.65
C VAL A 114 -2.63 5.34 -8.67
N ASN A 115 -3.77 5.86 -9.12
CA ASN A 115 -3.82 6.97 -10.07
C ASN A 115 -3.18 8.23 -9.50
N HIS A 116 -3.43 8.54 -8.22
CA HIS A 116 -2.83 9.67 -7.53
C HIS A 116 -1.30 9.57 -7.46
N ILE A 117 -0.78 8.40 -7.11
CA ILE A 117 0.67 8.16 -7.03
C ILE A 117 1.31 8.24 -8.43
N ASP A 118 0.71 7.62 -9.43
CA ASP A 118 1.23 7.65 -10.80
C ASP A 118 1.23 9.08 -11.40
N ALA A 119 0.26 9.92 -11.00
CA ALA A 119 0.17 11.30 -11.46
C ALA A 119 1.18 12.25 -10.77
N ASN A 120 1.58 11.96 -9.53
CA ASN A 120 2.39 12.87 -8.73
C ASN A 120 3.85 12.41 -8.55
N TYR A 121 4.16 11.16 -8.88
CA TYR A 121 5.49 10.58 -8.72
C TYR A 121 5.93 9.86 -10.00
N ARG A 122 7.25 9.75 -10.20
CA ARG A 122 7.84 9.11 -11.38
C ARG A 122 7.83 7.57 -11.25
N THR A 123 6.63 7.00 -11.21
CA THR A 123 6.40 5.57 -11.30
C THR A 123 6.41 5.09 -12.76
N ILE A 124 6.70 3.81 -12.98
CA ILE A 124 6.35 3.12 -14.21
C ILE A 124 4.89 2.69 -14.08
N ALA A 125 3.97 3.48 -14.67
CA ALA A 125 2.52 3.33 -14.54
C ALA A 125 1.99 2.14 -15.34
N HIS A 126 2.48 0.94 -15.02
CA HIS A 126 2.08 -0.30 -15.68
C HIS A 126 2.07 -1.46 -14.68
N ARG A 127 1.10 -2.38 -14.81
CA ARG A 127 0.95 -3.51 -13.88
C ARG A 127 2.21 -4.35 -13.70
N ASN A 128 3.02 -4.53 -14.74
CA ASN A 128 4.25 -5.32 -14.68
C ASN A 128 5.36 -4.67 -13.85
N SER A 129 5.18 -3.42 -13.48
CA SER A 129 6.09 -2.65 -12.61
C SER A 129 5.39 -2.20 -11.32
N ARG A 130 4.24 -2.79 -11.00
CA ARG A 130 3.47 -2.48 -9.79
C ARG A 130 3.19 -3.74 -9.00
N GLY A 131 3.68 -3.76 -7.76
CA GLY A 131 3.45 -4.84 -6.82
C GLY A 131 2.64 -4.40 -5.61
N ILE A 132 2.09 -5.37 -4.90
CA ILE A 132 1.40 -5.16 -3.63
C ILE A 132 1.83 -6.21 -2.62
N THR A 133 2.02 -5.79 -1.38
CA THR A 133 2.44 -6.67 -0.30
C THR A 133 1.86 -6.21 1.03
N GLY A 134 1.92 -7.07 2.04
CA GLY A 134 1.49 -6.74 3.38
C GLY A 134 1.56 -7.94 4.31
N PHE A 135 1.38 -7.65 5.61
CA PHE A 135 1.42 -8.64 6.68
C PHE A 135 0.08 -8.70 7.42
N SER A 136 -0.33 -9.90 7.86
CA SER A 136 -1.56 -10.12 8.62
C SER A 136 -2.80 -9.64 7.84
N MET A 137 -3.57 -8.67 8.36
CA MET A 137 -4.66 -8.02 7.62
C MET A 137 -4.18 -7.49 6.25
N GLY A 138 -2.97 -6.92 6.18
CA GLY A 138 -2.36 -6.46 4.93
C GLY A 138 -1.97 -7.61 4.00
N GLY A 139 -1.59 -8.76 4.53
CA GLY A 139 -1.35 -9.98 3.74
C GLY A 139 -2.63 -10.47 3.06
N HIS A 140 -3.73 -10.53 3.81
CA HIS A 140 -5.06 -10.80 3.25
C HIS A 140 -5.44 -9.77 2.18
N GLY A 141 -5.33 -8.49 2.50
CA GLY A 141 -5.68 -7.40 1.60
C GLY A 141 -4.87 -7.41 0.30
N SER A 142 -3.57 -7.67 0.37
CA SER A 142 -2.71 -7.71 -0.82
C SER A 142 -3.10 -8.84 -1.77
N LEU A 143 -3.35 -10.04 -1.27
CA LEU A 143 -3.81 -11.15 -2.11
C LEU A 143 -5.19 -10.85 -2.70
N HIS A 144 -6.12 -10.37 -1.86
CA HIS A 144 -7.46 -10.01 -2.30
C HIS A 144 -7.45 -8.98 -3.43
N LEU A 145 -6.75 -7.84 -3.21
CA LEU A 145 -6.68 -6.77 -4.20
C LEU A 145 -5.97 -7.19 -5.49
N ALA A 146 -4.91 -7.99 -5.41
CA ALA A 146 -4.23 -8.49 -6.59
C ALA A 146 -5.11 -9.42 -7.45
N LEU A 147 -5.97 -10.22 -6.80
CA LEU A 147 -6.89 -11.13 -7.49
C LEU A 147 -8.07 -10.41 -8.16
N ILE A 148 -8.62 -9.37 -7.50
CA ILE A 148 -9.79 -8.65 -8.06
C ILE A 148 -9.41 -7.48 -8.98
N PHE A 149 -8.14 -7.01 -8.93
CA PHE A 149 -7.61 -5.99 -9.82
C PHE A 149 -6.32 -6.48 -10.55
N PRO A 150 -6.41 -7.55 -11.34
CA PRO A 150 -5.25 -8.11 -12.01
C PRO A 150 -4.65 -7.15 -13.06
N GLU A 151 -5.43 -6.19 -13.53
CA GLU A 151 -4.97 -5.11 -14.42
C GLU A 151 -4.13 -4.05 -13.70
N THR A 152 -4.25 -3.94 -12.37
CA THR A 152 -3.54 -2.94 -11.56
C THR A 152 -2.23 -3.49 -11.02
N PHE A 153 -2.25 -4.69 -10.43
CA PHE A 153 -1.10 -5.29 -9.77
C PHE A 153 -0.58 -6.50 -10.55
N GLY A 154 0.69 -6.49 -10.90
CA GLY A 154 1.36 -7.58 -11.62
C GLY A 154 2.11 -8.55 -10.73
N ALA A 155 2.37 -8.18 -9.46
CA ALA A 155 3.03 -9.01 -8.48
C ALA A 155 2.39 -8.85 -7.10
N VAL A 156 2.35 -9.95 -6.33
CA VAL A 156 1.86 -9.95 -4.96
C VAL A 156 2.73 -10.80 -4.06
N VAL A 157 2.99 -10.30 -2.85
CA VAL A 157 3.58 -11.07 -1.74
C VAL A 157 2.67 -10.92 -0.52
N ALA A 158 1.94 -11.96 -0.20
CA ALA A 158 0.97 -11.96 0.90
C ALA A 158 1.52 -12.76 2.09
N GLN A 159 1.75 -12.09 3.23
CA GLN A 159 2.41 -12.65 4.40
C GLN A 159 1.45 -12.77 5.58
N GLY A 160 1.34 -13.99 6.14
CA GLY A 160 0.60 -14.26 7.38
C GLY A 160 -0.86 -13.81 7.37
N GLY A 161 -1.49 -13.74 6.19
CA GLY A 161 -2.87 -13.31 6.04
C GLY A 161 -3.87 -14.42 6.38
N GLN A 162 -5.08 -14.01 6.69
CA GLN A 162 -6.21 -14.91 6.81
C GLN A 162 -6.81 -15.15 5.43
N TYR A 163 -6.67 -16.36 4.89
CA TYR A 163 -7.12 -16.70 3.53
C TYR A 163 -8.34 -17.60 3.49
N ASP A 164 -8.70 -18.24 4.62
CA ASP A 164 -9.91 -19.04 4.77
C ASP A 164 -10.94 -18.36 5.68
N TRP A 165 -11.88 -17.64 5.07
CA TRP A 165 -12.99 -16.99 5.77
C TRP A 165 -14.10 -17.96 6.20
N ASN A 166 -14.05 -19.21 5.75
CA ASN A 166 -14.99 -20.28 6.13
C ASN A 166 -14.50 -21.08 7.33
N SER A 167 -13.31 -20.78 7.85
CA SER A 167 -12.78 -21.46 9.03
C SER A 167 -13.73 -21.29 10.24
N ARG A 168 -13.81 -22.31 11.08
CA ARG A 168 -14.70 -22.35 12.26
C ARG A 168 -14.50 -21.17 13.22
N TRP A 169 -13.38 -20.44 13.15
CA TRP A 169 -13.08 -19.29 13.97
C TRP A 169 -14.02 -18.11 13.72
N TYR A 170 -14.51 -17.92 12.49
CA TYR A 170 -15.42 -16.83 12.15
C TYR A 170 -16.90 -17.22 12.30
N ARG A 171 -17.21 -18.50 12.40
CA ARG A 171 -18.60 -18.97 12.53
C ARG A 171 -19.12 -19.02 13.98
N ARG A 172 -18.29 -18.62 14.97
CA ARG A 172 -18.64 -18.69 16.40
C ARG A 172 -18.99 -17.33 17.02
N LYS A 173 -19.58 -16.44 16.25
CA LYS A 173 -20.21 -15.23 16.78
C LYS A 173 -21.62 -15.11 16.29
#